data_d48794ceea1ebd4eaa82c8eb014ccda6
#
_entry.id   d48794ceea1ebd4eaa82c8eb014ccda6
#
_cell.length_a   1.000
_cell.length_b   1.000
_cell.length_c   1.000
_cell.angle_alpha   90.00
_cell.angle_beta   90.00
_cell.angle_gamma   90.00
#
_symmetry.space_group_name_H-M   'P 1'
#
loop_
_entity.id
_entity.type
_entity.pdbx_description
1 polymer ?
#
loop_
_entity_poly.entity_id
_entity_poly.type
_entity_poly.pdbx_seq_one_letter_code
_entity_poly.pdbx_strand_id
1 'polypeptide(L)'
;MNEITPQQLKDRLSAPQPPVLVDVRQDWETKLCRLPNALHIPIEEFELRVEELNPDDEIVLYCHQGVRSAAVANYLRGLGFRDVKNLEGGLDLWSRTVDPTMRRY
;
A
#
# COMPACT_ATOMS: atom_id res chain seq x y z
N MET A 1 11.85 -9.12 4.57
CA MET A 1 10.97 -8.39 5.49
C MET A 1 9.65 -8.12 4.82
N ASN A 2 8.57 -8.26 5.58
CA ASN A 2 7.22 -8.14 5.04
C ASN A 2 6.57 -6.79 5.31
N GLU A 3 7.25 -5.93 6.06
CA GLU A 3 6.77 -4.60 6.41
C GLU A 3 7.77 -3.54 5.95
N ILE A 4 7.25 -2.37 5.62
CA ILE A 4 8.06 -1.19 5.31
C ILE A 4 7.56 -0.03 6.16
N THR A 5 8.48 0.71 6.78
CA THR A 5 8.08 1.87 7.58
C THR A 5 7.72 3.05 6.68
N PRO A 6 6.96 4.04 7.19
CA PRO A 6 6.67 5.25 6.40
C PRO A 6 7.93 5.94 5.89
N GLN A 7 8.95 6.06 6.72
CA GLN A 7 10.20 6.73 6.29
C GLN A 7 10.90 5.94 5.19
N GLN A 8 10.97 4.62 5.34
CA GLN A 8 11.57 3.77 4.31
C GLN A 8 10.81 3.88 2.99
N LEU A 9 9.47 3.90 3.05
CA LEU A 9 8.67 4.06 1.84
C LEU A 9 8.91 5.42 1.20
N LYS A 10 8.96 6.49 2.00
CA LYS A 10 9.24 7.82 1.48
C LYS A 10 10.55 7.82 0.71
N ASP A 11 11.59 7.21 1.27
CA ASP A 11 12.89 7.12 0.60
C ASP A 11 12.81 6.31 -0.69
N ARG A 12 12.06 5.21 -0.69
CA ARG A 12 11.91 4.37 -1.87
C ARG A 12 11.11 5.08 -2.98
N LEU A 13 10.15 5.92 -2.63
CA LEU A 13 9.35 6.66 -3.62
C LEU A 13 10.19 7.70 -4.38
N SER A 14 11.32 8.11 -3.83
CA SER A 14 12.25 9.05 -4.49
C SER A 14 13.28 8.34 -5.36
N ALA A 15 13.31 7.02 -5.36
CA ALA A 15 14.27 6.24 -6.16
C ALA A 15 13.89 6.26 -7.64
N PRO A 16 14.87 5.99 -8.55
CA PRO A 16 14.58 5.93 -9.98
C PRO A 16 13.51 4.93 -10.39
N GLN A 17 13.37 3.83 -9.63
CA GLN A 17 12.34 2.83 -9.86
C GLN A 17 11.55 2.64 -8.57
N PRO A 18 10.57 3.52 -8.31
CA PRO A 18 9.78 3.41 -7.10
C PRO A 18 8.88 2.17 -7.13
N PRO A 19 8.49 1.66 -5.95
CA PRO A 19 7.58 0.52 -5.90
C PRO A 19 6.20 0.88 -6.43
N VAL A 20 5.45 -0.15 -6.82
CA VAL A 20 4.04 -0.01 -7.16
C VAL A 20 3.27 0.12 -5.84
N LEU A 21 2.52 1.20 -5.70
CA LEU A 21 1.67 1.42 -4.52
C LEU A 21 0.26 0.89 -4.80
N VAL A 22 -0.29 0.14 -3.88
CA VAL A 22 -1.66 -0.38 -3.99
C VAL A 22 -2.45 0.01 -2.75
N ASP A 23 -3.53 0.76 -2.97
CA ASP A 23 -4.46 1.20 -1.93
C ASP A 23 -5.62 0.23 -1.89
N VAL A 24 -5.80 -0.47 -0.77
CA VAL A 24 -6.85 -1.49 -0.63
C VAL A 24 -8.07 -0.99 0.15
N ARG A 25 -8.14 0.32 0.39
CA ARG A 25 -9.22 0.93 1.17
C ARG A 25 -10.49 1.10 0.34
N GLN A 26 -11.55 1.53 1.01
CA GLN A 26 -12.82 1.85 0.36
C GLN A 26 -12.73 3.15 -0.43
N ASP A 27 -13.62 3.32 -1.39
CA ASP A 27 -13.64 4.51 -2.25
C ASP A 27 -13.77 5.80 -1.43
N TRP A 28 -14.63 5.83 -0.42
CA TRP A 28 -14.80 7.03 0.40
C TRP A 28 -13.54 7.41 1.16
N GLU A 29 -12.69 6.42 1.53
CA GLU A 29 -11.43 6.70 2.20
C GLU A 29 -10.43 7.37 1.25
N THR A 30 -10.37 6.90 0.01
CA THR A 30 -9.45 7.48 -0.98
C THR A 30 -9.78 8.92 -1.33
N LYS A 31 -11.04 9.31 -1.17
CA LYS A 31 -11.46 10.70 -1.39
C LYS A 31 -11.03 11.63 -0.27
N LEU A 32 -10.78 11.10 0.92
CA LEU A 32 -10.29 11.90 2.05
C LEU A 32 -8.79 12.17 1.94
N CYS A 33 -8.03 11.15 1.60
CA CYS A 33 -6.59 11.25 1.42
C CYS A 33 -6.08 9.98 0.72
N ARG A 34 -4.95 10.08 0.05
CA ARG A 34 -4.29 8.92 -0.58
C ARG A 34 -2.86 9.30 -0.97
N LEU A 35 -2.04 8.31 -1.24
CA LEU A 35 -0.70 8.56 -1.79
C LEU A 35 -0.79 8.77 -3.30
N PRO A 36 0.03 9.68 -3.86
CA PRO A 36 0.06 9.91 -5.31
C PRO A 36 0.43 8.63 -6.07
N ASN A 37 -0.18 8.48 -7.24
CA ASN A 37 0.12 7.37 -8.17
C ASN A 37 -0.20 5.97 -7.62
N ALA A 38 -0.98 5.87 -6.56
CA ALA A 38 -1.39 4.57 -6.04
C ALA A 38 -2.49 3.98 -6.93
N LEU A 39 -2.38 2.68 -7.18
CA LEU A 39 -3.43 1.91 -7.84
C LEU A 39 -4.47 1.55 -6.79
N HIS A 40 -5.72 1.93 -7.00
CA HIS A 40 -6.79 1.64 -6.05
C HIS A 40 -7.49 0.33 -6.41
N ILE A 41 -7.30 -0.66 -5.57
CA ILE A 41 -8.00 -1.95 -5.67
C ILE A 41 -8.60 -2.24 -4.30
N PRO A 42 -9.88 -1.93 -4.08
CA PRO A 42 -10.53 -2.23 -2.80
C PRO A 42 -10.39 -3.70 -2.43
N ILE A 43 -10.28 -3.97 -1.14
CA ILE A 43 -10.01 -5.34 -0.68
C ILE A 43 -11.05 -6.36 -1.19
N GLU A 44 -12.31 -5.99 -1.27
CA GLU A 44 -13.38 -6.88 -1.73
C GLU A 44 -13.32 -7.17 -3.23
N GLU A 45 -12.57 -6.37 -4.01
CA GLU A 45 -12.37 -6.59 -5.45
C GLU A 45 -11.03 -7.23 -5.76
N PHE A 46 -10.19 -7.44 -4.76
CA PHE A 46 -8.79 -7.76 -5.01
C PHE A 46 -8.61 -9.09 -5.74
N GLU A 47 -9.38 -10.08 -5.34
CA GLU A 47 -9.29 -11.41 -5.97
C GLU A 47 -9.62 -11.35 -7.47
N LEU A 48 -10.59 -10.52 -7.85
CA LEU A 48 -10.99 -10.37 -9.26
C LEU A 48 -10.00 -9.53 -10.07
N ARG A 49 -9.22 -8.69 -9.41
CA ARG A 49 -8.37 -7.70 -10.07
C ARG A 49 -6.87 -7.97 -9.89
N VAL A 50 -6.51 -9.09 -9.30
CA VAL A 50 -5.11 -9.40 -9.01
C VAL A 50 -4.24 -9.43 -10.26
N GLU A 51 -4.82 -9.74 -11.42
CA GLU A 51 -4.11 -9.78 -12.70
C GLU A 51 -3.63 -8.40 -13.16
N GLU A 52 -4.12 -7.31 -12.57
CA GLU A 52 -3.61 -5.97 -12.85
C GLU A 52 -2.20 -5.77 -12.28
N LEU A 53 -1.73 -6.68 -11.43
CA LEU A 53 -0.42 -6.58 -10.79
C LEU A 53 0.55 -7.59 -11.40
N ASN A 54 1.83 -7.18 -11.46
CA ASN A 54 2.90 -8.05 -11.95
C ASN A 54 3.60 -8.71 -10.75
N PRO A 55 3.62 -10.06 -10.69
CA PRO A 55 4.26 -10.77 -9.57
C PRO A 55 5.75 -10.49 -9.38
N ASP A 56 6.42 -9.95 -10.38
CA ASP A 56 7.85 -9.65 -10.31
C ASP A 56 8.13 -8.22 -9.83
N ASP A 57 7.12 -7.38 -9.72
CA ASP A 57 7.30 -5.99 -9.26
C ASP A 57 7.46 -5.91 -7.76
N GLU A 58 8.14 -4.86 -7.31
CA GLU A 58 8.12 -4.46 -5.91
C GLU A 58 6.78 -3.78 -5.64
N ILE A 59 5.99 -4.35 -4.74
CA ILE A 59 4.65 -3.88 -4.44
C ILE A 59 4.55 -3.51 -2.97
N VAL A 60 4.04 -2.32 -2.69
CA VAL A 60 3.73 -1.88 -1.33
C VAL A 60 2.24 -1.63 -1.23
N LEU A 61 1.60 -2.34 -0.33
CA LEU A 61 0.16 -2.23 -0.08
C LEU A 61 -0.06 -1.37 1.16
N TYR A 62 -1.12 -0.57 1.16
CA TYR A 62 -1.46 0.19 2.35
C TYR A 62 -2.98 0.29 2.54
N CYS A 63 -3.35 0.52 3.79
CA CYS A 63 -4.73 0.85 4.16
C CYS A 63 -4.69 1.93 5.25
N HIS A 64 -5.71 2.05 6.09
CA HIS A 64 -5.71 3.09 7.12
C HIS A 64 -4.69 2.83 8.22
N GLN A 65 -4.67 1.62 8.78
CA GLN A 65 -3.79 1.27 9.91
C GLN A 65 -2.92 0.05 9.67
N GLY A 66 -2.95 -0.52 8.48
CA GLY A 66 -2.08 -1.63 8.11
C GLY A 66 -2.68 -3.03 8.27
N VAL A 67 -3.92 -3.15 8.73
CA VAL A 67 -4.54 -4.46 8.98
C VAL A 67 -5.08 -5.11 7.71
N ARG A 68 -5.91 -4.38 6.95
CA ARG A 68 -6.49 -4.89 5.69
C ARG A 68 -5.39 -5.19 4.67
N SER A 69 -4.42 -4.29 4.57
CA SER A 69 -3.32 -4.44 3.61
C SER A 69 -2.39 -5.60 3.98
N ALA A 70 -2.21 -5.88 5.26
CA ALA A 70 -1.41 -7.04 5.69
C ALA A 70 -2.05 -8.35 5.20
N ALA A 71 -3.38 -8.45 5.29
CA ALA A 71 -4.09 -9.63 4.81
C ALA A 71 -3.93 -9.81 3.30
N VAL A 72 -4.01 -8.71 2.53
CA VAL A 72 -3.81 -8.77 1.07
C VAL A 72 -2.38 -9.12 0.74
N ALA A 73 -1.40 -8.58 1.47
CA ALA A 73 0.00 -8.92 1.26
C ALA A 73 0.25 -10.42 1.44
N ASN A 74 -0.33 -11.03 2.47
CA ASN A 74 -0.23 -12.47 2.68
C ASN A 74 -0.85 -13.27 1.52
N TYR A 75 -2.00 -12.81 1.03
CA TYR A 75 -2.66 -13.43 -0.13
C TYR A 75 -1.75 -13.41 -1.36
N LEU A 76 -1.15 -12.27 -1.65
CA LEU A 76 -0.25 -12.15 -2.81
C LEU A 76 0.99 -13.03 -2.68
N ARG A 77 1.58 -13.11 -1.47
CA ARG A 77 2.73 -14.00 -1.26
C ARG A 77 2.34 -15.44 -1.49
N GLY A 78 1.15 -15.83 -1.08
CA GLY A 78 0.62 -17.18 -1.33
C GLY A 78 0.44 -17.49 -2.81
N LEU A 79 0.27 -16.47 -3.65
CA LEU A 79 0.18 -16.62 -5.10
C LEU A 79 1.55 -16.61 -5.78
N GLY A 80 2.64 -16.44 -5.05
CA GLY A 80 3.98 -16.44 -5.60
C GLY A 80 4.54 -15.06 -5.94
N PHE A 81 3.89 -13.99 -5.51
CA PHE A 81 4.44 -12.64 -5.65
C PHE A 81 5.73 -12.53 -4.84
N ARG A 82 6.79 -11.99 -5.45
CA ARG A 82 8.15 -12.09 -4.91
C ARG A 82 8.53 -11.02 -3.93
N ASP A 83 7.99 -9.80 -4.09
CA ASP A 83 8.43 -8.65 -3.31
C ASP A 83 7.23 -7.81 -2.91
N VAL A 84 6.54 -8.25 -1.87
CA VAL A 84 5.31 -7.62 -1.39
C VAL A 84 5.52 -7.17 0.05
N LYS A 85 5.29 -5.88 0.29
CA LYS A 85 5.43 -5.28 1.62
C LYS A 85 4.13 -4.58 2.01
N ASN A 86 3.88 -4.56 3.30
CA ASN A 86 2.77 -3.82 3.89
C ASN A 86 3.32 -2.55 4.54
N LEU A 87 2.68 -1.41 4.28
CA LEU A 87 3.07 -0.16 4.94
C LEU A 87 2.68 -0.22 6.41
N GLU A 88 3.69 -0.26 7.27
CA GLU A 88 3.52 -0.34 8.72
C GLU A 88 2.72 0.85 9.22
N GLY A 89 1.64 0.56 9.96
CA GLY A 89 0.77 1.60 10.51
C GLY A 89 -0.09 2.33 9.49
N GLY A 90 0.00 1.98 8.22
CA GLY A 90 -0.83 2.53 7.14
C GLY A 90 -0.72 4.04 6.99
N LEU A 91 -1.75 4.66 6.40
CA LEU A 91 -1.77 6.11 6.23
C LEU A 91 -1.89 6.86 7.56
N ASP A 92 -2.41 6.22 8.61
CA ASP A 92 -2.46 6.85 9.92
C ASP A 92 -1.05 7.17 10.42
N LEU A 93 -0.14 6.19 10.40
CA LEU A 93 1.25 6.43 10.81
C LEU A 93 1.97 7.34 9.82
N TRP A 94 1.73 7.18 8.53
CA TRP A 94 2.29 8.05 7.49
C TRP A 94 1.97 9.52 7.78
N SER A 95 0.70 9.82 8.10
CA SER A 95 0.27 11.20 8.36
C SER A 95 0.90 11.79 9.61
N ARG A 96 1.25 10.95 10.57
CA ARG A 96 1.87 11.44 11.82
C ARG A 96 3.37 11.63 11.72
N THR A 97 4.04 10.93 10.82
CA THR A 97 5.51 10.89 10.79
C THR A 97 6.11 11.49 9.54
N VAL A 98 5.50 11.30 8.38
CA VAL A 98 6.06 11.70 7.10
C VAL A 98 5.36 12.91 6.52
N ASP A 99 4.03 12.96 6.59
CA ASP A 99 3.25 14.03 5.98
C ASP A 99 2.17 14.54 6.94
N PRO A 100 2.53 15.45 7.85
CA PRO A 100 1.53 15.99 8.80
C PRO A 100 0.46 16.85 8.15
N THR A 101 0.59 17.20 6.87
CA THR A 101 -0.44 17.95 6.14
C THR A 101 -1.54 17.05 5.56
N MET A 102 -1.33 15.72 5.55
CA MET A 102 -2.33 14.80 5.05
C MET A 102 -3.56 14.78 5.95
N ARG A 103 -4.76 14.80 5.33
CA ARG A 103 -6.00 14.71 6.09
C ARG A 103 -6.07 13.39 6.84
N ARG A 104 -6.34 13.46 8.13
CA ARG A 104 -6.48 12.28 9.00
C ARG A 104 -7.96 11.95 9.20
N TYR A 105 -8.22 10.67 9.49
CA TYR A 105 -9.59 10.24 9.73
C TYR A 105 -9.65 9.04 10.67
#